data_d5f743756fe691062634e96a87fb9cc6
#
_entry.id   d5f743756fe691062634e96a87fb9cc6
#
_cell.length_a   1.000
_cell.length_b   1.000
_cell.length_c   1.000
_cell.angle_alpha   90.00
_cell.angle_beta   90.00
_cell.angle_gamma   90.00
#
_symmetry.space_group_name_H-M   'P 1'
#
loop_
_entity.id
_entity.type
_entity.pdbx_description
1 polymer ?
#
loop_
_entity_poly.entity_id
_entity_poly.type
_entity_poly.pdbx_seq_one_letter_code
_entity_poly.pdbx_strand_id
1 'polypeptide(L)'
;MIIEYGDKYKNSYKGIKNKHKEKDTLELIINHIKLCKDFQCLSTHPVSLMYGFEPLKYELNGYYSFNLNKNSGVVRLIVSTDSNEILRLEFVSVNHYDDFKNKL
;
A
#
# COMPACT_ATOMS: atom_id res chain seq x y z
N MET A 1 0.88 11.20 8.88
CA MET A 1 -0.26 10.33 9.25
C MET A 1 0.19 9.26 10.22
N ILE A 2 -0.74 8.80 11.02
CA ILE A 2 -0.54 7.63 11.89
C ILE A 2 -0.72 6.37 11.03
N ILE A 3 0.18 5.41 11.19
CA ILE A 3 0.09 4.15 10.46
C ILE A 3 -0.32 3.03 11.40
N GLU A 4 -1.34 2.26 10.99
CA GLU A 4 -1.74 1.02 11.64
C GLU A 4 -1.29 -0.15 10.78
N TYR A 5 -0.84 -1.22 11.41
CA TYR A 5 -0.37 -2.42 10.72
C TYR A 5 -1.39 -3.54 10.94
N GLY A 6 -2.09 -3.90 9.87
CA GLY A 6 -3.09 -4.97 9.92
C GLY A 6 -2.46 -6.36 10.05
N ASP A 7 -3.23 -7.31 10.55
CA ASP A 7 -2.73 -8.68 10.74
C ASP A 7 -2.41 -9.36 9.41
N LYS A 8 -3.25 -9.15 8.40
CA LYS A 8 -3.01 -9.70 7.07
C LYS A 8 -1.75 -9.10 6.44
N TYR A 9 -1.48 -7.80 6.70
CA TYR A 9 -0.26 -7.17 6.24
C TYR A 9 0.96 -7.87 6.82
N LYS A 10 0.97 -8.12 8.12
CA LYS A 10 2.12 -8.76 8.79
C LYS A 10 2.43 -10.13 8.20
N ASN A 11 1.38 -10.91 7.92
CA ASN A 11 1.54 -12.23 7.31
C ASN A 11 1.99 -12.14 5.85
N SER A 12 1.40 -11.23 5.08
CA SER A 12 1.71 -11.10 3.65
C SER A 12 3.08 -10.49 3.38
N TYR A 13 3.61 -9.71 4.31
CA TYR A 13 4.94 -9.13 4.19
C TYR A 13 6.01 -10.20 3.91
N LYS A 14 5.79 -11.41 4.37
CA LYS A 14 6.70 -12.54 4.12
C LYS A 14 6.90 -12.81 2.62
N GLY A 15 5.94 -12.46 1.79
CA GLY A 15 6.01 -12.64 0.34
C GLY A 15 7.10 -11.81 -0.33
N ILE A 16 7.55 -10.72 0.30
CA ILE A 16 8.63 -9.89 -0.24
C ILE A 16 9.91 -10.00 0.58
N LYS A 17 9.98 -10.99 1.46
CA LYS A 17 11.12 -11.21 2.36
C LYS A 17 12.46 -11.22 1.62
N ASN A 18 12.52 -11.84 0.44
CA ASN A 18 13.73 -11.93 -0.37
C ASN A 18 13.73 -10.95 -1.56
N LYS A 19 12.80 -10.03 -1.61
CA LYS A 19 12.67 -9.04 -2.69
C LYS A 19 13.18 -7.68 -2.18
N HIS A 20 14.49 -7.49 -2.23
CA HIS A 20 15.13 -6.32 -1.61
C HIS A 20 14.66 -5.00 -2.20
N LYS A 21 14.47 -4.92 -3.53
CA LYS A 21 14.01 -3.68 -4.17
C LYS A 21 12.61 -3.30 -3.71
N GLU A 22 11.72 -4.27 -3.65
CA GLU A 22 10.34 -4.05 -3.21
C GLU A 22 10.29 -3.66 -1.73
N LYS A 23 11.14 -4.27 -0.90
CA LYS A 23 11.24 -3.90 0.51
C LYS A 23 11.74 -2.47 0.68
N ASP A 24 12.77 -2.08 -0.07
CA ASP A 24 13.29 -0.73 -0.02
C ASP A 24 12.24 0.28 -0.45
N THR A 25 11.50 -0.02 -1.51
CA THR A 25 10.40 0.84 -1.98
C THR A 25 9.31 0.95 -0.93
N LEU A 26 8.96 -0.17 -0.28
CA LEU A 26 7.98 -0.18 0.80
C LEU A 26 8.40 0.75 1.94
N GLU A 27 9.65 0.70 2.35
CA GLU A 27 10.16 1.58 3.40
C GLU A 27 10.08 3.06 3.00
N LEU A 28 10.42 3.39 1.75
CA LEU A 28 10.30 4.75 1.24
C LEU A 28 8.85 5.21 1.26
N ILE A 29 7.92 4.35 0.87
CA ILE A 29 6.49 4.67 0.88
C ILE A 29 5.99 4.87 2.31
N ILE A 30 6.37 4.00 3.24
CA ILE A 30 5.98 4.13 4.65
C ILE A 30 6.48 5.46 5.22
N ASN A 31 7.72 5.82 4.95
CA ASN A 31 8.27 7.09 5.41
C ASN A 31 7.53 8.27 4.79
N HIS A 32 7.18 8.18 3.51
CA HIS A 32 6.39 9.20 2.84
C HIS A 32 5.01 9.37 3.48
N ILE A 33 4.34 8.26 3.78
CA ILE A 33 3.03 8.29 4.45
C ILE A 33 3.13 9.00 5.80
N LYS A 34 4.16 8.70 6.57
CA LYS A 34 4.38 9.32 7.89
C LYS A 34 4.56 10.83 7.79
N LEU A 35 5.19 11.30 6.70
CA LEU A 35 5.42 12.73 6.49
C LEU A 35 4.19 13.47 5.98
N CYS A 36 3.21 12.79 5.41
CA CYS A 36 1.98 13.41 4.97
C CYS A 36 1.12 13.77 6.17
N LYS A 37 0.49 14.93 6.10
CA LYS A 37 -0.35 15.47 7.16
C LYS A 37 -1.62 14.64 7.35
N ASP A 38 -2.27 14.29 6.23
CA ASP A 38 -3.54 13.60 6.23
C ASP A 38 -3.74 12.85 4.90
N PHE A 39 -4.87 12.17 4.78
CA PHE A 39 -5.17 11.38 3.59
C PHE A 39 -5.31 12.23 2.32
N GLN A 40 -5.89 13.42 2.45
CA GLN A 40 -6.02 14.33 1.31
C GLN A 40 -4.65 14.72 0.77
N CYS A 41 -3.73 15.06 1.66
CA CYS A 41 -2.35 15.36 1.28
C CYS A 41 -1.69 14.15 0.60
N LEU A 42 -1.85 12.96 1.18
CA LEU A 42 -1.28 11.74 0.63
C LEU A 42 -1.80 11.45 -0.78
N SER A 43 -3.12 11.56 -0.97
CA SER A 43 -3.76 11.19 -2.23
C SER A 43 -3.42 12.11 -3.40
N THR A 44 -3.01 13.34 -3.13
CA THR A 44 -2.68 14.32 -4.15
C THR A 44 -1.19 14.61 -4.26
N HIS A 45 -0.38 14.04 -3.39
CA HIS A 45 1.06 14.32 -3.34
C HIS A 45 1.78 13.72 -4.55
N PRO A 46 2.68 14.48 -5.21
CA PRO A 46 3.42 13.96 -6.37
C PRO A 46 4.20 12.65 -6.10
N VAL A 47 4.75 12.49 -4.90
CA VAL A 47 5.46 11.25 -4.54
C VAL A 47 4.51 10.07 -4.50
N SER A 48 3.30 10.25 -3.97
CA SER A 48 2.28 9.19 -3.98
C SER A 48 1.94 8.76 -5.40
N LEU A 49 1.74 9.73 -6.29
CA LEU A 49 1.44 9.47 -7.70
C LEU A 49 2.60 8.78 -8.40
N MET A 50 3.83 9.15 -8.05
CA MET A 50 5.03 8.52 -8.60
C MET A 50 5.09 7.02 -8.26
N TYR A 51 4.61 6.63 -7.07
CA TYR A 51 4.52 5.22 -6.66
C TYR A 51 3.18 4.59 -7.03
N GLY A 52 2.44 5.17 -7.98
CA GLY A 52 1.23 4.57 -8.52
C GLY A 52 0.06 4.52 -7.55
N PHE A 53 -0.02 5.45 -6.60
CA PHE A 53 -1.13 5.50 -5.67
C PHE A 53 -2.45 5.65 -6.41
N GLU A 54 -3.38 4.71 -6.19
CA GLU A 54 -4.68 4.73 -6.86
C GLU A 54 -5.76 4.09 -6.00
N PRO A 55 -7.02 4.55 -6.14
CA PRO A 55 -8.14 3.87 -5.51
C PRO A 55 -8.47 2.58 -6.27
N LEU A 56 -8.86 1.55 -5.55
CA LEU A 56 -9.30 0.29 -6.14
C LEU A 56 -10.81 0.33 -6.36
N LYS A 57 -11.31 -0.56 -7.24
CA LYS A 57 -12.69 -0.52 -7.70
C LYS A 57 -13.39 -1.86 -7.45
N TYR A 58 -14.70 -1.87 -7.70
CA TYR A 58 -15.57 -3.04 -7.61
C TYR A 58 -15.50 -3.64 -6.20
N GLU A 59 -15.23 -4.94 -6.07
CA GLU A 59 -15.18 -5.62 -4.78
C GLU A 59 -14.07 -5.10 -3.85
N LEU A 60 -13.10 -4.36 -4.40
CA LEU A 60 -12.02 -3.74 -3.62
C LEU A 60 -12.26 -2.25 -3.37
N ASN A 61 -13.46 -1.77 -3.61
CA ASN A 61 -13.80 -0.37 -3.33
C ASN A 61 -13.58 -0.06 -1.85
N GLY A 62 -12.95 1.08 -1.57
CA GLY A 62 -12.56 1.47 -0.21
C GLY A 62 -11.12 1.16 0.14
N TYR A 63 -10.44 0.43 -0.73
CA TYR A 63 -9.00 0.18 -0.62
C TYR A 63 -8.24 0.99 -1.66
N TYR A 64 -6.95 1.17 -1.39
CA TYR A 64 -6.03 1.90 -2.27
C TYR A 64 -4.76 1.09 -2.38
N SER A 65 -3.94 1.35 -3.41
CA SER A 65 -2.68 0.64 -3.55
C SER A 65 -1.54 1.54 -3.98
N PHE A 66 -0.34 1.14 -3.57
CA PHE A 66 0.92 1.66 -4.09
C PHE A 66 1.62 0.55 -4.85
N ASN A 67 2.35 0.92 -5.90
CA ASN A 67 3.13 -0.02 -6.68
C ASN A 67 4.53 -0.14 -6.09
N LEU A 68 4.90 -1.34 -5.66
CA LEU A 68 6.23 -1.60 -5.10
C LEU A 68 7.27 -1.98 -6.16
N ASN A 69 6.82 -2.27 -7.39
CA ASN A 69 7.70 -2.60 -8.49
C ASN A 69 7.20 -1.95 -9.79
N LYS A 70 7.77 -0.82 -10.14
CA LYS A 70 7.37 -0.03 -11.31
C LYS A 70 7.46 -0.81 -12.62
N ASN A 71 8.41 -1.73 -12.73
CA ASN A 71 8.66 -2.43 -13.98
C ASN A 71 7.59 -3.46 -14.30
N SER A 72 7.06 -4.16 -13.30
CA SER A 72 6.07 -5.21 -13.50
C SER A 72 4.67 -4.83 -13.02
N GLY A 73 4.56 -3.95 -12.02
CA GLY A 73 3.28 -3.59 -11.44
C GLY A 73 2.60 -4.72 -10.68
N VAL A 74 3.30 -5.82 -10.43
CA VAL A 74 2.72 -7.02 -9.83
C VAL A 74 2.73 -6.96 -8.30
N VAL A 75 3.76 -6.36 -7.71
CA VAL A 75 3.88 -6.26 -6.25
C VAL A 75 3.23 -4.96 -5.78
N ARG A 76 2.24 -5.07 -4.90
CA ARG A 76 1.41 -3.95 -4.46
C ARG A 76 1.27 -3.88 -2.95
N LEU A 77 1.34 -2.67 -2.41
CA LEU A 77 0.94 -2.42 -1.02
C LEU A 77 -0.51 -1.96 -1.03
N ILE A 78 -1.37 -2.68 -0.33
CA ILE A 78 -2.79 -2.33 -0.23
C ILE A 78 -3.05 -1.69 1.11
N VAL A 79 -3.74 -0.55 1.08
CA VAL A 79 -4.01 0.25 2.26
C VAL A 79 -5.49 0.64 2.31
N SER A 80 -5.94 1.03 3.51
CA SER A 80 -7.28 1.59 3.71
C SER A 80 -7.21 2.72 4.72
N THR A 81 -8.30 3.46 4.86
CA THR A 81 -8.40 4.51 5.86
C THR A 81 -9.81 4.61 6.40
N ASP A 82 -9.92 4.73 7.72
CA ASP A 82 -11.19 4.99 8.41
C ASP A 82 -11.31 6.45 8.80
N SER A 83 -10.20 7.19 8.81
CA SER A 83 -10.18 8.60 9.15
C SER A 83 -9.10 9.30 8.33
N ASN A 84 -9.22 10.63 8.23
CA ASN A 84 -8.29 11.42 7.41
C ASN A 84 -6.84 11.39 7.94
N GLU A 85 -6.62 10.95 9.17
CA GLU A 85 -5.32 11.03 9.82
C GLU A 85 -4.64 9.68 10.02
N ILE A 86 -5.35 8.58 9.77
CA ILE A 86 -4.87 7.22 10.00
C ILE A 86 -4.92 6.43 8.71
N LEU A 87 -3.80 5.79 8.37
CA LEU A 87 -3.73 4.87 7.25
C LEU A 87 -3.39 3.48 7.76
N ARG A 88 -4.17 2.49 7.33
CA ARG A 88 -3.91 1.10 7.71
C ARG A 88 -3.25 0.37 6.55
N LEU A 89 -2.13 -0.29 6.84
CA LEU A 89 -1.49 -1.20 5.89
C LEU A 89 -2.23 -2.54 5.96
N GLU A 90 -2.89 -2.91 4.88
CA GLU A 90 -3.77 -4.09 4.86
C GLU A 90 -3.07 -5.34 4.37
N PHE A 91 -2.26 -5.23 3.32
CA PHE A 91 -1.73 -6.41 2.65
C PHE A 91 -0.59 -6.05 1.70
N VAL A 92 0.39 -6.96 1.56
CA VAL A 92 1.38 -6.88 0.48
C VAL A 92 1.08 -8.00 -0.50
N SER A 93 0.59 -7.65 -1.68
CA SER A 93 0.27 -8.62 -2.72
C SER A 93 1.47 -8.79 -3.66
N VAL A 94 1.82 -10.04 -3.96
CA VAL A 94 2.87 -10.37 -4.92
C VAL A 94 2.28 -10.86 -6.25
N ASN A 95 0.96 -10.83 -6.38
CA ASN A 95 0.24 -11.28 -7.56
C ASN A 95 -0.84 -10.26 -7.94
N HIS A 96 -0.43 -9.02 -8.16
CA HIS A 96 -1.32 -7.89 -8.43
C HIS A 96 -2.32 -7.73 -7.27
N TYR A 97 -3.62 -7.94 -7.48
CA TYR A 97 -4.63 -7.84 -6.43
C TYR A 97 -5.23 -9.20 -6.05
N ASP A 98 -4.87 -10.27 -6.77
CA ASP A 98 -5.52 -11.57 -6.62
C ASP A 98 -5.30 -12.17 -5.25
N ASP A 99 -4.08 -12.04 -4.71
CA ASP A 99 -3.77 -12.55 -3.37
C ASP A 99 -4.66 -11.92 -2.32
N PHE A 100 -4.91 -10.62 -2.42
CA PHE A 100 -5.73 -9.90 -1.47
C PHE A 100 -7.21 -10.24 -1.63
N LYS A 101 -7.69 -10.32 -2.87
CA LYS A 101 -9.08 -10.70 -3.15
C LYS A 101 -9.42 -12.04 -2.51
N ASN A 102 -8.50 -12.99 -2.54
CA ASN A 102 -8.71 -14.32 -1.99
C ASN A 102 -8.72 -14.36 -0.47
N LYS A 103 -8.35 -13.25 0.20
CA LYS A 103 -8.36 -13.15 1.66
C LYS A 103 -9.56 -12.39 2.22
N LEU A 104 -10.40 -11.85 1.35
CA LEU A 104 -11.59 -11.09 1.78
C LEU A 104 -12.75 -11.99 2.19
#